data_2efb3fa90acbd7097907d4060fa4dcb0
#
_entry.id   2efb3fa90acbd7097907d4060fa4dcb0
#
_cell.length_a   1.000
_cell.length_b   1.000
_cell.length_c   1.000
_cell.angle_alpha   90.00
_cell.angle_beta   90.00
_cell.angle_gamma   90.00
#
_symmetry.space_group_name_H-M   'P 1'
#
loop_
_entity.id
_entity.type
_entity.pdbx_description
1 polymer ?
#
loop_
_entity_poly.entity_id
_entity_poly.type
_entity_poly.pdbx_seq_one_letter_code
_entity_poly.pdbx_strand_id
1 'polypeptide(L)'
;REYDGSYLTFPGISTGIDLYDHQRNAVARILQSKEGTLVAHVVGAGKTFTGVAACHEAKRLGRATHPMIVVPNHLTEQWAKDYLTLYPDANILSMTEADGAGKGAARFWAKVAAGDWDAVIVRQDTFQRMHVSPERRERYFSRRKAEMLDSIDTAEAVGNDFSAKKLKDEIGKMEKNLNRTVKQAERDRMRVDGKLQALRGDGNKEWIDFEDLGVDMLFIDEAHQYKNLAIATTISVPGVDVAAAQKCEDLFDKCEYLRETGHGSNIVFATGTPVSNSMAELYNMQRYLAPDLLRAQGVAAFTSWANTYGSIVESVEVKPEGSGY
;
A
#
# COMPACT_ATOMS: atom_id res chain seq x y z
N ARG A 1 13.42 19.60 -1.95
CA ARG A 1 13.37 20.20 -0.62
C ARG A 1 14.08 19.25 0.35
N GLU A 2 15.11 19.73 1.02
CA GLU A 2 15.74 18.98 2.10
C GLU A 2 14.87 19.09 3.36
N TYR A 3 14.69 17.98 4.05
CA TYR A 3 14.02 17.92 5.34
C TYR A 3 15.10 17.76 6.41
N ASP A 4 15.17 18.71 7.31
CA ASP A 4 16.06 18.65 8.47
C ASP A 4 15.26 18.17 9.68
N GLY A 5 15.67 17.06 10.25
CA GLY A 5 15.07 16.45 11.43
C GLY A 5 15.79 16.79 12.74
N SER A 6 16.81 17.66 12.69
CA SER A 6 17.64 17.99 13.87
C SER A 6 16.86 18.63 15.01
N TYR A 7 15.77 19.34 14.70
CA TYR A 7 14.87 19.96 15.68
C TYR A 7 13.90 18.97 16.34
N LEU A 8 13.74 17.75 15.80
CA LEU A 8 12.82 16.78 16.36
C LEU A 8 13.35 16.27 17.68
N THR A 9 12.46 16.29 18.66
CA THR A 9 12.63 15.57 19.93
C THR A 9 11.71 14.34 19.91
N PHE A 10 12.15 13.26 20.54
CA PHE A 10 11.43 12.00 20.61
C PHE A 10 11.12 11.65 22.06
N PRO A 11 10.09 12.28 22.67
CA PRO A 11 9.72 12.00 24.05
C PRO A 11 9.34 10.53 24.23
N GLY A 12 9.81 9.91 25.31
CA GLY A 12 9.55 8.50 25.59
C GLY A 12 10.50 7.51 24.91
N ILE A 13 11.43 7.98 24.08
CA ILE A 13 12.48 7.10 23.54
C ILE A 13 13.37 6.56 24.66
N SER A 14 13.80 5.30 24.55
CA SER A 14 14.71 4.66 25.51
C SER A 14 15.99 5.46 25.73
N THR A 15 16.40 5.59 26.98
CA THR A 15 17.68 6.22 27.33
C THR A 15 18.85 5.46 26.70
N GLY A 16 19.73 6.21 26.00
CA GLY A 16 20.89 5.63 25.33
C GLY A 16 20.65 5.19 23.90
N ILE A 17 19.45 5.39 23.36
CA ILE A 17 19.17 5.21 21.92
C ILE A 17 18.97 6.58 21.28
N ASP A 18 19.85 6.92 20.33
CA ASP A 18 19.71 8.09 19.48
C ASP A 18 19.47 7.67 18.03
N LEU A 19 18.49 8.31 17.40
CA LEU A 19 18.27 8.13 15.97
C LEU A 19 19.36 8.83 15.17
N TYR A 20 19.87 8.15 14.14
CA TYR A 20 20.82 8.77 13.20
C TYR A 20 20.17 9.92 12.44
N ASP A 21 20.96 10.86 11.94
CA ASP A 21 20.48 12.04 11.20
C ASP A 21 19.59 11.67 10.02
N HIS A 22 19.94 10.64 9.24
CA HIS A 22 19.13 10.19 8.12
C HIS A 22 17.75 9.63 8.56
N GLN A 23 17.67 9.00 9.74
CA GLN A 23 16.42 8.54 10.32
C GLN A 23 15.57 9.72 10.78
N ARG A 24 16.16 10.67 11.48
CA ARG A 24 15.50 11.92 11.93
C ARG A 24 14.95 12.71 10.75
N ASN A 25 15.76 12.85 9.69
CA ASN A 25 15.35 13.54 8.46
C ASN A 25 14.21 12.82 7.74
N ALA A 26 14.21 11.49 7.72
CA ALA A 26 13.11 10.71 7.17
C ALA A 26 11.82 10.87 8.00
N VAL A 27 11.91 10.85 9.33
CA VAL A 27 10.78 11.13 10.22
C VAL A 27 10.25 12.55 10.00
N ALA A 28 11.13 13.56 9.92
CA ALA A 28 10.74 14.94 9.62
C ALA A 28 9.99 15.04 8.29
N ARG A 29 10.47 14.34 7.25
CA ARG A 29 9.80 14.29 5.96
C ARG A 29 8.40 13.66 6.07
N ILE A 30 8.26 12.52 6.74
CA ILE A 30 6.98 11.84 6.93
C ILE A 30 5.99 12.78 7.66
N LEU A 31 6.44 13.44 8.71
CA LEU A 31 5.59 14.33 9.49
C LEU A 31 5.21 15.65 8.79
N GLN A 32 5.99 16.12 7.83
CA GLN A 32 5.77 17.43 7.17
C GLN A 32 5.28 17.33 5.74
N SER A 33 5.38 16.16 5.12
CA SER A 33 4.95 15.98 3.74
C SER A 33 3.43 16.19 3.62
N LYS A 34 3.01 16.77 2.50
CA LYS A 34 1.61 16.85 2.10
C LYS A 34 1.17 15.64 1.30
N GLU A 35 2.13 14.88 0.81
CA GLU A 35 1.96 13.65 0.04
C GLU A 35 2.51 12.47 0.81
N GLY A 36 2.21 11.25 0.38
CA GLY A 36 2.83 10.05 0.92
C GLY A 36 4.35 10.06 0.77
N THR A 37 5.03 9.27 1.56
CA THR A 37 6.50 9.28 1.60
C THR A 37 7.08 7.92 1.25
N LEU A 38 8.10 7.92 0.37
CA LEU A 38 8.95 6.75 0.10
C LEU A 38 10.25 6.87 0.92
N VAL A 39 10.45 5.92 1.83
CA VAL A 39 11.70 5.75 2.59
C VAL A 39 12.58 4.74 1.86
N ALA A 40 13.42 5.21 0.97
CA ALA A 40 14.32 4.40 0.15
C ALA A 40 15.68 4.21 0.84
N HIS A 41 15.67 3.71 2.05
CA HIS A 41 16.88 3.43 2.82
C HIS A 41 17.46 2.05 2.46
N VAL A 42 18.76 1.96 2.29
CA VAL A 42 19.45 0.68 2.05
C VAL A 42 19.20 -0.32 3.19
N VAL A 43 19.43 -1.59 2.92
CA VAL A 43 19.33 -2.63 3.94
C VAL A 43 20.33 -2.33 5.07
N GLY A 44 19.88 -2.47 6.31
CA GLY A 44 20.69 -2.16 7.50
C GLY A 44 20.71 -0.70 7.95
N ALA A 45 20.11 0.24 7.21
CA ALA A 45 20.06 1.65 7.59
C ALA A 45 19.00 1.97 8.69
N GLY A 46 18.42 0.97 9.35
CA GLY A 46 17.50 1.15 10.46
C GLY A 46 16.09 1.63 10.05
N LYS A 47 15.55 1.14 8.92
CA LYS A 47 14.18 1.44 8.47
C LYS A 47 13.13 1.17 9.56
N THR A 48 13.32 0.11 10.34
CA THR A 48 12.42 -0.26 11.45
C THR A 48 12.31 0.88 12.47
N PHE A 49 13.42 1.39 12.98
CA PHE A 49 13.41 2.50 13.93
C PHE A 49 12.87 3.79 13.32
N THR A 50 13.14 4.04 12.03
CA THR A 50 12.52 5.16 11.32
C THR A 50 11.00 5.03 11.27
N GLY A 51 10.48 3.84 10.94
CA GLY A 51 9.04 3.58 10.86
C GLY A 51 8.36 3.66 12.22
N VAL A 52 8.98 3.06 13.24
CA VAL A 52 8.50 3.11 14.64
C VAL A 52 8.41 4.57 15.10
N ALA A 53 9.50 5.34 14.97
CA ALA A 53 9.54 6.73 15.40
C ALA A 53 8.53 7.59 14.64
N ALA A 54 8.37 7.37 13.33
CA ALA A 54 7.41 8.12 12.51
C ALA A 54 5.97 7.85 12.94
N CYS A 55 5.59 6.58 13.17
CA CYS A 55 4.24 6.22 13.60
C CYS A 55 3.95 6.74 15.02
N HIS A 56 4.90 6.55 15.95
CA HIS A 56 4.76 7.01 17.33
C HIS A 56 4.62 8.53 17.41
N GLU A 57 5.48 9.28 16.72
CA GLU A 57 5.43 10.74 16.70
C GLU A 57 4.20 11.27 15.95
N ALA A 58 3.75 10.60 14.88
CA ALA A 58 2.51 10.98 14.19
C ALA A 58 1.31 10.89 15.14
N LYS A 59 1.23 9.83 15.96
CA LYS A 59 0.17 9.69 16.97
C LYS A 59 0.32 10.73 18.08
N ARG A 60 1.51 10.87 18.64
CA ARG A 60 1.78 11.85 19.72
C ARG A 60 1.44 13.29 19.30
N LEU A 61 1.70 13.65 18.06
CA LEU A 61 1.43 14.97 17.50
C LEU A 61 -0.02 15.14 16.98
N GLY A 62 -0.85 14.11 17.11
CA GLY A 62 -2.25 14.14 16.64
C GLY A 62 -2.40 14.16 15.12
N ARG A 63 -1.37 13.75 14.36
CA ARG A 63 -1.44 13.61 12.91
C ARG A 63 -2.09 12.29 12.47
N ALA A 64 -2.00 11.30 13.33
CA ALA A 64 -2.67 10.01 13.19
C ALA A 64 -3.26 9.60 14.53
N THR A 65 -4.36 8.87 14.48
CA THR A 65 -5.00 8.29 15.67
C THR A 65 -4.86 6.77 15.70
N HIS A 66 -4.80 6.14 14.51
CA HIS A 66 -4.73 4.68 14.35
C HIS A 66 -3.62 4.28 13.36
N PRO A 67 -2.33 4.44 13.74
CA PRO A 67 -1.22 4.02 12.90
C PRO A 67 -1.19 2.50 12.73
N MET A 68 -1.08 2.03 11.48
CA MET A 68 -0.91 0.62 11.15
C MET A 68 0.41 0.40 10.42
N ILE A 69 1.18 -0.59 10.88
CA ILE A 69 2.46 -1.00 10.31
C ILE A 69 2.29 -2.39 9.69
N VAL A 70 2.46 -2.49 8.39
CA VAL A 70 2.35 -3.75 7.63
C VAL A 70 3.73 -4.27 7.31
N VAL A 71 4.04 -5.47 7.78
CA VAL A 71 5.38 -6.05 7.69
C VAL A 71 5.36 -7.47 7.11
N PRO A 72 6.48 -7.95 6.53
CA PRO A 72 6.62 -9.35 6.16
C PRO A 72 6.27 -10.28 7.33
N ASN A 73 5.61 -11.40 7.03
CA ASN A 73 5.01 -12.29 8.04
C ASN A 73 5.98 -12.73 9.15
N HIS A 74 7.24 -12.96 8.79
CA HIS A 74 8.29 -13.43 9.71
C HIS A 74 8.92 -12.31 10.54
N LEU A 75 8.58 -11.04 10.30
CA LEU A 75 9.17 -9.89 10.99
C LEU A 75 8.26 -9.25 12.05
N THR A 76 7.04 -9.73 12.21
CA THR A 76 6.06 -9.13 13.15
C THR A 76 6.57 -9.07 14.58
N GLU A 77 7.13 -10.16 15.09
CA GLU A 77 7.66 -10.22 16.46
C GLU A 77 8.90 -9.32 16.63
N GLN A 78 9.76 -9.28 15.60
CA GLN A 78 10.93 -8.40 15.62
C GLN A 78 10.51 -6.94 15.63
N TRP A 79 9.55 -6.54 14.79
CA TRP A 79 9.03 -5.17 14.76
C TRP A 79 8.39 -4.77 16.10
N ALA A 80 7.64 -5.68 16.74
CA ALA A 80 7.08 -5.44 18.07
C ALA A 80 8.17 -5.26 19.12
N LYS A 81 9.21 -6.12 19.11
CA LYS A 81 10.36 -6.01 19.99
C LYS A 81 11.12 -4.71 19.78
N ASP A 82 11.38 -4.35 18.52
CA ASP A 82 12.10 -3.12 18.16
C ASP A 82 11.29 -1.88 18.56
N TYR A 83 9.95 -1.93 18.42
CA TYR A 83 9.06 -0.87 18.87
C TYR A 83 9.19 -0.63 20.38
N LEU A 84 9.06 -1.69 21.19
CA LEU A 84 9.17 -1.62 22.65
C LEU A 84 10.60 -1.37 23.12
N THR A 85 11.61 -1.69 22.30
CA THR A 85 13.00 -1.30 22.59
C THR A 85 13.18 0.20 22.44
N LEU A 86 12.56 0.80 21.41
CA LEU A 86 12.65 2.23 21.17
C LEU A 86 11.73 3.02 22.11
N TYR A 87 10.49 2.56 22.33
CA TYR A 87 9.47 3.16 23.20
C TYR A 87 8.93 2.13 24.20
N PRO A 88 9.55 1.95 25.36
CA PRO A 88 9.20 0.89 26.31
C PRO A 88 7.78 0.99 26.88
N ASP A 89 7.25 2.20 26.98
CA ASP A 89 5.92 2.48 27.55
C ASP A 89 4.80 2.47 26.50
N ALA A 90 5.12 2.15 25.22
CA ALA A 90 4.15 2.18 24.15
C ALA A 90 3.11 1.05 24.28
N ASN A 91 1.85 1.40 24.04
CA ASN A 91 0.73 0.46 23.96
C ASN A 91 0.53 -0.02 22.53
N ILE A 92 1.16 -1.11 22.14
CA ILE A 92 1.08 -1.65 20.78
C ILE A 92 0.26 -2.94 20.72
N LEU A 93 -0.41 -3.17 19.57
CA LEU A 93 -1.04 -4.44 19.26
C LEU A 93 -0.28 -5.09 18.11
N SER A 94 0.36 -6.23 18.36
CA SER A 94 1.07 -7.00 17.35
C SER A 94 0.36 -8.30 17.03
N MET A 95 0.21 -8.59 15.73
CA MET A 95 -0.40 -9.82 15.25
C MET A 95 0.52 -11.01 15.49
N THR A 96 -0.04 -12.09 16.03
CA THR A 96 0.63 -13.38 16.23
C THR A 96 0.25 -14.37 15.12
N GLU A 97 0.89 -15.54 15.09
CA GLU A 97 0.49 -16.60 14.16
C GLU A 97 -0.94 -17.08 14.37
N ALA A 98 -1.42 -17.13 15.63
CA ALA A 98 -2.77 -17.52 15.96
C ALA A 98 -3.84 -16.54 15.44
N ASP A 99 -3.47 -15.30 15.17
CA ASP A 99 -4.35 -14.26 14.64
C ASP A 99 -4.41 -14.26 13.09
N GLY A 100 -3.67 -15.14 12.43
CA GLY A 100 -3.51 -15.11 10.97
C GLY A 100 -4.73 -15.54 10.17
N ALA A 101 -5.71 -16.28 10.76
CA ALA A 101 -6.89 -16.77 10.03
C ALA A 101 -8.09 -17.06 10.95
N GLY A 102 -9.28 -17.15 10.34
CA GLY A 102 -10.50 -17.60 10.97
C GLY A 102 -10.91 -16.76 12.18
N LYS A 103 -11.25 -17.42 13.30
CA LYS A 103 -11.70 -16.74 14.54
C LYS A 103 -10.60 -15.88 15.19
N GLY A 104 -9.32 -16.25 15.02
CA GLY A 104 -8.19 -15.46 15.49
C GLY A 104 -8.13 -14.10 14.80
N ALA A 105 -8.19 -14.10 13.46
CA ALA A 105 -8.20 -12.86 12.67
C ALA A 105 -9.41 -11.97 13.02
N ALA A 106 -10.62 -12.53 13.10
CA ALA A 106 -11.81 -11.76 13.47
C ALA A 106 -11.67 -11.09 14.85
N ARG A 107 -11.14 -11.82 15.84
CA ARG A 107 -10.89 -11.29 17.18
C ARG A 107 -9.80 -10.21 17.18
N PHE A 108 -8.76 -10.40 16.39
CA PHE A 108 -7.68 -9.40 16.24
C PHE A 108 -8.23 -8.10 15.66
N TRP A 109 -8.96 -8.16 14.56
CA TRP A 109 -9.55 -6.96 13.93
C TRP A 109 -10.55 -6.25 14.84
N ALA A 110 -11.33 -7.00 15.60
CA ALA A 110 -12.22 -6.42 16.62
C ALA A 110 -11.43 -5.64 17.71
N LYS A 111 -10.25 -6.14 18.12
CA LYS A 111 -9.36 -5.42 19.05
C LYS A 111 -8.77 -4.17 18.39
N VAL A 112 -8.41 -4.24 17.10
CA VAL A 112 -7.91 -3.06 16.36
C VAL A 112 -8.96 -1.97 16.35
N ALA A 113 -10.20 -2.31 15.98
CA ALA A 113 -11.29 -1.34 15.86
C ALA A 113 -11.75 -0.74 17.20
N ALA A 114 -11.60 -1.48 18.31
CA ALA A 114 -12.11 -1.06 19.62
C ALA A 114 -11.06 -0.43 20.54
N GLY A 115 -9.77 -0.61 20.25
CA GLY A 115 -8.68 -0.20 21.14
C GLY A 115 -7.99 1.09 20.71
N ASP A 116 -7.40 1.77 21.69
CA ASP A 116 -6.51 2.90 21.45
C ASP A 116 -5.06 2.43 21.54
N TRP A 117 -4.47 2.19 20.37
CA TRP A 117 -3.12 1.64 20.22
C TRP A 117 -2.17 2.71 19.68
N ASP A 118 -0.94 2.79 20.23
CA ASP A 118 0.11 3.64 19.66
C ASP A 118 0.51 3.21 18.26
N ALA A 119 0.46 1.91 18.02
CA ALA A 119 0.51 1.34 16.68
C ALA A 119 -0.05 -0.08 16.65
N VAL A 120 -0.54 -0.49 15.48
CA VAL A 120 -0.95 -1.86 15.20
C VAL A 120 0.03 -2.47 14.19
N ILE A 121 0.67 -3.59 14.53
CA ILE A 121 1.62 -4.28 13.66
C ILE A 121 0.93 -5.52 13.08
N VAL A 122 0.83 -5.57 11.75
CA VAL A 122 0.11 -6.63 11.04
C VAL A 122 0.97 -7.33 9.99
N ARG A 123 0.67 -8.59 9.74
CA ARG A 123 1.31 -9.41 8.71
C ARG A 123 0.79 -9.01 7.33
N GLN A 124 1.67 -8.96 6.35
CA GLN A 124 1.30 -8.65 4.95
C GLN A 124 0.23 -9.59 4.40
N ASP A 125 0.34 -10.90 4.66
CA ASP A 125 -0.61 -11.88 4.15
C ASP A 125 -2.03 -11.71 4.74
N THR A 126 -2.12 -11.32 6.00
CA THR A 126 -3.41 -11.09 6.68
C THR A 126 -3.99 -9.72 6.30
N PHE A 127 -3.13 -8.70 6.14
CA PHE A 127 -3.53 -7.39 5.63
C PHE A 127 -4.12 -7.47 4.21
N GLN A 128 -3.53 -8.30 3.32
CA GLN A 128 -4.05 -8.53 1.97
C GLN A 128 -5.41 -9.25 1.96
N ARG A 129 -5.73 -10.01 3.00
CA ARG A 129 -7.05 -10.68 3.16
C ARG A 129 -8.09 -9.80 3.85
N MET A 130 -7.70 -8.67 4.43
CA MET A 130 -8.62 -7.68 4.95
C MET A 130 -9.36 -7.03 3.79
N HIS A 131 -10.66 -7.25 3.71
CA HIS A 131 -11.47 -6.70 2.63
C HIS A 131 -11.79 -5.22 2.85
N VAL A 132 -11.96 -4.50 1.77
CA VAL A 132 -12.70 -3.24 1.75
C VAL A 132 -14.18 -3.55 1.53
N SER A 133 -15.07 -2.61 1.83
CA SER A 133 -16.50 -2.80 1.59
C SER A 133 -16.80 -3.11 0.12
N PRO A 134 -17.83 -3.94 -0.18
CA PRO A 134 -18.22 -4.25 -1.55
C PRO A 134 -18.51 -3.00 -2.38
N GLU A 135 -19.18 -2.02 -1.78
CA GLU A 135 -19.55 -0.75 -2.42
C GLU A 135 -18.29 0.05 -2.81
N ARG A 136 -17.27 0.01 -1.96
CA ARG A 136 -15.99 0.63 -2.26
C ARG A 136 -15.28 -0.11 -3.39
N ARG A 137 -15.23 -1.42 -3.33
CA ARG A 137 -14.59 -2.27 -4.36
C ARG A 137 -15.23 -2.04 -5.74
N GLU A 138 -16.55 -1.92 -5.81
CA GLU A 138 -17.26 -1.63 -7.06
C GLU A 138 -16.93 -0.22 -7.60
N ARG A 139 -16.86 0.79 -6.73
CA ARG A 139 -16.45 2.15 -7.14
C ARG A 139 -15.01 2.19 -7.65
N TYR A 140 -14.11 1.52 -6.96
CA TYR A 140 -12.71 1.41 -7.37
C TYR A 140 -12.61 0.74 -8.75
N PHE A 141 -13.29 -0.39 -8.93
CA PHE A 141 -13.33 -1.10 -10.20
C PHE A 141 -13.87 -0.21 -11.35
N SER A 142 -14.96 0.51 -11.12
CA SER A 142 -15.57 1.38 -12.13
C SER A 142 -14.61 2.48 -12.58
N ARG A 143 -13.86 3.09 -11.66
CA ARG A 143 -12.80 4.06 -12.02
C ARG A 143 -11.69 3.44 -12.85
N ARG A 144 -11.18 2.29 -12.41
CA ARG A 144 -10.10 1.59 -13.12
C ARG A 144 -10.54 1.16 -14.53
N LYS A 145 -11.76 0.69 -14.65
CA LYS A 145 -12.35 0.35 -15.95
C LYS A 145 -12.44 1.57 -16.86
N ALA A 146 -12.88 2.72 -16.35
CA ALA A 146 -12.95 3.96 -17.13
C ALA A 146 -11.57 4.41 -17.61
N GLU A 147 -10.53 4.36 -16.78
CA GLU A 147 -9.15 4.66 -17.16
C GLU A 147 -8.63 3.73 -18.27
N MET A 148 -8.97 2.44 -18.18
CA MET A 148 -8.57 1.47 -19.22
C MET A 148 -9.33 1.68 -20.52
N LEU A 149 -10.62 2.04 -20.48
CA LEU A 149 -11.41 2.34 -21.69
C LEU A 149 -10.86 3.57 -22.40
N ASP A 150 -10.53 4.64 -21.71
CA ASP A 150 -9.89 5.82 -22.29
C ASP A 150 -8.55 5.48 -22.97
N SER A 151 -7.78 4.58 -22.37
CA SER A 151 -6.53 4.07 -22.96
C SER A 151 -6.78 3.17 -24.17
N ILE A 152 -7.89 2.42 -24.23
CA ILE A 152 -8.29 1.62 -25.39
C ILE A 152 -8.65 2.55 -26.54
N ASP A 153 -9.48 3.56 -26.32
CA ASP A 153 -9.87 4.53 -27.35
C ASP A 153 -8.62 5.23 -27.93
N THR A 154 -7.65 5.57 -27.07
CA THR A 154 -6.37 6.13 -27.51
C THR A 154 -5.57 5.13 -28.34
N ALA A 155 -5.52 3.85 -27.96
CA ALA A 155 -4.81 2.80 -28.69
C ALA A 155 -5.42 2.57 -30.07
N GLU A 156 -6.74 2.49 -30.16
CA GLU A 156 -7.48 2.30 -31.42
C GLU A 156 -7.30 3.50 -32.36
N ALA A 157 -7.31 4.73 -31.83
CA ALA A 157 -7.09 5.94 -32.62
C ALA A 157 -5.71 5.99 -33.28
N VAL A 158 -4.69 5.35 -32.70
CA VAL A 158 -3.34 5.26 -33.28
C VAL A 158 -3.08 3.92 -33.99
N GLY A 159 -4.10 3.06 -34.16
CA GLY A 159 -3.99 1.77 -34.87
C GLY A 159 -3.20 0.70 -34.08
N ASN A 160 -3.12 0.80 -32.75
CA ASN A 160 -2.44 -0.18 -31.89
C ASN A 160 -3.44 -1.23 -31.35
N ASP A 161 -3.94 -2.07 -32.25
CA ASP A 161 -4.93 -3.11 -31.95
C ASP A 161 -4.44 -4.12 -30.91
N PHE A 162 -3.12 -4.40 -30.87
CA PHE A 162 -2.54 -5.32 -29.89
C PHE A 162 -2.69 -4.80 -28.45
N SER A 163 -2.36 -3.53 -28.22
CA SER A 163 -2.52 -2.90 -26.91
C SER A 163 -3.99 -2.78 -26.51
N ALA A 164 -4.86 -2.39 -27.44
CA ALA A 164 -6.29 -2.33 -27.19
C ALA A 164 -6.87 -3.70 -26.78
N LYS A 165 -6.50 -4.78 -27.48
CA LYS A 165 -6.91 -6.14 -27.14
C LYS A 165 -6.43 -6.56 -25.74
N LYS A 166 -5.17 -6.30 -25.41
CA LYS A 166 -4.58 -6.63 -24.10
C LYS A 166 -5.33 -5.92 -22.95
N LEU A 167 -5.69 -4.64 -23.13
CA LEU A 167 -6.47 -3.88 -22.16
C LEU A 167 -7.90 -4.43 -22.02
N LYS A 168 -8.57 -4.80 -23.12
CA LYS A 168 -9.89 -5.43 -23.08
C LYS A 168 -9.88 -6.76 -22.33
N ASP A 169 -8.86 -7.60 -22.57
CA ASP A 169 -8.68 -8.87 -21.87
C ASP A 169 -8.48 -8.66 -20.37
N GLU A 170 -7.74 -7.61 -19.97
CA GLU A 170 -7.51 -7.30 -18.56
C GLU A 170 -8.78 -6.79 -17.86
N ILE A 171 -9.58 -5.95 -18.52
CA ILE A 171 -10.91 -5.56 -18.02
C ILE A 171 -11.76 -6.81 -17.74
N GLY A 172 -11.79 -7.77 -18.68
CA GLY A 172 -12.54 -9.01 -18.49
C GLY A 172 -12.06 -9.87 -17.32
N LYS A 173 -10.75 -9.88 -17.04
CA LYS A 173 -10.19 -10.56 -15.85
C LYS A 173 -10.57 -9.82 -14.56
N MET A 174 -10.49 -8.49 -14.56
CA MET A 174 -10.87 -7.68 -13.42
C MET A 174 -12.36 -7.85 -13.08
N GLU A 175 -13.25 -7.89 -14.06
CA GLU A 175 -14.69 -8.16 -13.87
C GLU A 175 -14.94 -9.53 -13.22
N LYS A 176 -14.26 -10.56 -13.70
CA LYS A 176 -14.36 -11.92 -13.09
C LYS A 176 -13.85 -11.94 -11.66
N ASN A 177 -12.74 -11.23 -11.40
CA ASN A 177 -12.17 -11.16 -10.07
C ASN A 177 -13.07 -10.36 -9.10
N LEU A 178 -13.63 -9.23 -9.54
CA LEU A 178 -14.60 -8.45 -8.76
C LEU A 178 -15.79 -9.33 -8.36
N ASN A 179 -16.44 -9.96 -9.34
CA ASN A 179 -17.59 -10.83 -9.08
C ASN A 179 -17.26 -11.98 -8.12
N ARG A 180 -16.05 -12.54 -8.19
CA ARG A 180 -15.59 -13.59 -7.27
C ARG A 180 -15.36 -13.04 -5.87
N THR A 181 -14.73 -11.89 -5.74
CA THR A 181 -14.40 -11.26 -4.46
C THR A 181 -15.66 -10.79 -3.74
N VAL A 182 -16.59 -10.13 -4.44
CA VAL A 182 -17.89 -9.71 -3.89
C VAL A 182 -18.68 -10.92 -3.41
N LYS A 183 -18.84 -11.96 -4.25
CA LYS A 183 -19.52 -13.19 -3.84
C LYS A 183 -18.85 -13.91 -2.67
N GLN A 184 -17.52 -13.85 -2.58
CA GLN A 184 -16.81 -14.45 -1.45
C GLN A 184 -17.05 -13.64 -0.17
N ALA A 185 -16.96 -12.31 -0.23
CA ALA A 185 -17.25 -11.43 0.90
C ALA A 185 -18.69 -11.61 1.40
N GLU A 186 -19.67 -11.70 0.48
CA GLU A 186 -21.07 -11.99 0.82
C GLU A 186 -21.24 -13.36 1.50
N ARG A 187 -20.58 -14.41 0.98
CA ARG A 187 -20.62 -15.75 1.59
C ARG A 187 -19.99 -15.77 2.98
N ASP A 188 -18.90 -15.06 3.15
CA ASP A 188 -18.21 -14.99 4.44
C ASP A 188 -19.05 -14.18 5.45
N ARG A 189 -19.70 -13.10 5.02
CA ARG A 189 -20.73 -12.38 5.80
C ARG A 189 -21.89 -13.31 6.19
N MET A 190 -22.50 -14.04 5.25
CA MET A 190 -23.61 -14.97 5.53
C MET A 190 -23.19 -16.13 6.44
N ARG A 191 -21.95 -16.62 6.35
CA ARG A 191 -21.44 -17.68 7.24
C ARG A 191 -21.26 -17.21 8.67
N VAL A 192 -20.86 -15.97 8.84
CA VAL A 192 -20.71 -15.34 10.16
C VAL A 192 -22.09 -15.05 10.72
N ASP A 193 -22.98 -14.41 9.97
CA ASP A 193 -24.37 -14.13 10.38
C ASP A 193 -25.13 -15.40 10.77
N GLY A 194 -25.02 -16.47 9.98
CA GLY A 194 -25.70 -17.75 10.28
C GLY A 194 -25.18 -18.44 11.55
N LYS A 195 -23.90 -18.30 11.90
CA LYS A 195 -23.34 -18.84 13.15
C LYS A 195 -23.67 -18.01 14.38
N LEU A 196 -23.91 -16.72 14.19
CA LEU A 196 -24.17 -15.77 15.26
C LEU A 196 -25.65 -15.57 15.55
N GLN A 197 -26.50 -15.65 14.54
CA GLN A 197 -27.95 -15.81 14.77
C GLN A 197 -28.27 -17.07 15.61
N ALA A 198 -27.41 -18.10 15.50
CA ALA A 198 -27.53 -19.30 16.37
C ALA A 198 -26.98 -19.07 17.80
N LEU A 199 -26.23 -18.00 18.07
CA LEU A 199 -25.55 -17.72 19.34
C LEU A 199 -26.03 -16.46 20.07
N ARG A 200 -26.65 -15.51 19.37
CA ARG A 200 -27.13 -14.22 19.94
C ARG A 200 -28.36 -13.73 19.17
N GLY A 201 -29.42 -13.44 19.88
CA GLY A 201 -30.64 -12.85 19.33
C GLY A 201 -30.56 -11.36 18.98
N ASP A 202 -29.40 -10.82 18.64
CA ASP A 202 -29.25 -9.39 18.35
C ASP A 202 -28.38 -9.16 17.11
N GLY A 203 -28.93 -8.42 16.14
CA GLY A 203 -28.37 -8.19 14.82
C GLY A 203 -27.29 -7.11 14.77
N ASN A 204 -26.15 -7.29 15.43
CA ASN A 204 -25.01 -6.39 15.28
C ASN A 204 -24.07 -6.90 14.18
N LYS A 205 -23.70 -6.00 13.27
CA LYS A 205 -22.76 -6.18 12.14
C LYS A 205 -21.42 -6.76 12.64
N GLU A 206 -21.19 -8.06 12.39
CA GLU A 206 -19.96 -8.74 12.88
C GLU A 206 -18.87 -8.88 11.85
N TRP A 207 -19.02 -8.29 10.69
CA TRP A 207 -17.98 -8.17 9.69
C TRP A 207 -17.32 -6.79 9.77
N ILE A 208 -15.99 -6.79 9.89
CA ILE A 208 -15.19 -5.58 9.94
C ILE A 208 -14.50 -5.44 8.59
N ASP A 209 -14.81 -4.42 7.84
CA ASP A 209 -14.10 -4.01 6.63
C ASP A 209 -12.93 -3.08 7.02
N PHE A 210 -11.99 -2.82 6.09
CA PHE A 210 -10.84 -1.96 6.35
C PHE A 210 -11.24 -0.56 6.82
N GLU A 211 -12.33 -0.05 6.27
CA GLU A 211 -12.90 1.25 6.63
C GLU A 211 -13.38 1.33 8.08
N ASP A 212 -13.83 0.21 8.64
CA ASP A 212 -14.31 0.12 10.03
C ASP A 212 -13.15 0.14 11.06
N LEU A 213 -11.90 -0.07 10.62
CA LEU A 213 -10.73 -0.09 11.51
C LEU A 213 -10.27 1.31 11.95
N GLY A 214 -10.73 2.36 11.26
CA GLY A 214 -10.34 3.73 11.56
C GLY A 214 -8.86 4.05 11.27
N VAL A 215 -8.19 3.21 10.47
CA VAL A 215 -6.78 3.42 10.12
C VAL A 215 -6.63 4.75 9.37
N ASP A 216 -5.76 5.60 9.86
CA ASP A 216 -5.48 6.93 9.32
C ASP A 216 -3.98 7.19 9.05
N MET A 217 -3.13 6.21 9.34
CA MET A 217 -1.73 6.15 8.91
C MET A 217 -1.35 4.72 8.55
N LEU A 218 -0.70 4.55 7.40
CA LEU A 218 -0.30 3.25 6.88
C LEU A 218 1.20 3.25 6.53
N PHE A 219 1.97 2.48 7.29
CA PHE A 219 3.38 2.22 7.02
C PHE A 219 3.55 0.82 6.43
N ILE A 220 4.07 0.72 5.21
CA ILE A 220 4.29 -0.54 4.49
C ILE A 220 5.79 -0.83 4.43
N ASP A 221 6.23 -1.84 5.14
CA ASP A 221 7.60 -2.35 5.01
C ASP A 221 7.72 -3.28 3.80
N GLU A 222 8.92 -3.34 3.22
CA GLU A 222 9.23 -4.07 1.99
C GLU A 222 8.25 -3.77 0.85
N ALA A 223 7.96 -2.47 0.66
CA ALA A 223 6.97 -1.96 -0.28
C ALA A 223 7.26 -2.33 -1.75
N HIS A 224 8.49 -2.74 -2.09
CA HIS A 224 8.84 -3.26 -3.42
C HIS A 224 7.96 -4.45 -3.85
N GLN A 225 7.33 -5.15 -2.91
CA GLN A 225 6.40 -6.23 -3.21
C GLN A 225 5.11 -5.75 -3.89
N TYR A 226 4.81 -4.45 -3.85
CA TYR A 226 3.60 -3.83 -4.41
C TYR A 226 3.86 -2.99 -5.67
N LYS A 227 5.05 -3.08 -6.24
CA LYS A 227 5.46 -2.31 -7.42
C LYS A 227 4.75 -2.68 -8.72
N ASN A 228 4.14 -3.87 -8.81
CA ASN A 228 3.48 -4.40 -10.01
C ASN A 228 1.98 -4.02 -10.04
N LEU A 229 1.68 -2.74 -9.96
CA LEU A 229 0.32 -2.21 -10.16
C LEU A 229 0.06 -2.12 -11.68
N ALA A 230 -1.17 -2.45 -12.10
CA ALA A 230 -1.54 -2.36 -13.52
C ALA A 230 -1.36 -0.95 -14.06
N ILE A 231 -0.76 -0.84 -15.24
CA ILE A 231 -0.58 0.42 -15.96
C ILE A 231 -1.47 0.38 -17.19
N ALA A 232 -2.47 1.28 -17.26
CA ALA A 232 -3.23 1.51 -18.45
C ALA A 232 -2.35 2.32 -19.42
N THR A 233 -1.80 1.66 -20.44
CA THR A 233 -0.90 2.31 -21.41
C THR A 233 -0.93 1.60 -22.77
N THR A 234 -0.67 2.38 -23.79
CA THR A 234 -0.46 1.89 -25.17
C THR A 234 1.01 1.61 -25.47
N ILE A 235 1.93 2.00 -24.56
CA ILE A 235 3.36 1.77 -24.73
C ILE A 235 3.67 0.31 -24.41
N SER A 236 4.29 -0.38 -25.37
CA SER A 236 4.77 -1.75 -25.19
C SER A 236 6.27 -1.73 -25.01
N VAL A 237 6.71 -1.73 -23.75
CA VAL A 237 8.13 -1.85 -23.39
C VAL A 237 8.31 -2.92 -22.33
N PRO A 238 9.48 -3.60 -22.28
CA PRO A 238 9.76 -4.58 -21.25
C PRO A 238 9.60 -3.98 -19.83
N GLY A 239 8.96 -4.72 -18.93
CA GLY A 239 8.74 -4.30 -17.55
C GLY A 239 7.54 -3.38 -17.32
N VAL A 240 6.75 -3.08 -18.35
CA VAL A 240 5.45 -2.41 -18.22
C VAL A 240 4.35 -3.44 -18.41
N ASP A 241 3.67 -3.78 -17.31
CA ASP A 241 2.58 -4.73 -17.31
C ASP A 241 1.23 -4.05 -17.21
N VAL A 242 0.33 -4.45 -18.10
CA VAL A 242 -1.09 -4.05 -18.03
C VAL A 242 -1.82 -4.85 -16.96
N ALA A 243 -1.31 -6.05 -16.62
CA ALA A 243 -1.83 -6.91 -15.57
C ALA A 243 -1.25 -6.54 -14.21
N ALA A 244 -2.11 -6.44 -13.20
CA ALA A 244 -1.68 -6.23 -11.82
C ALA A 244 -1.69 -7.52 -11.02
N ALA A 245 -0.79 -7.61 -10.05
CA ALA A 245 -0.98 -8.55 -8.96
C ALA A 245 -2.16 -8.08 -8.08
N GLN A 246 -3.08 -8.99 -7.74
CA GLN A 246 -4.27 -8.66 -6.94
C GLN A 246 -3.93 -7.91 -5.64
N LYS A 247 -2.81 -8.24 -4.99
CA LYS A 247 -2.33 -7.56 -3.79
C LYS A 247 -1.99 -6.09 -4.00
N CYS A 248 -1.54 -5.72 -5.22
CA CYS A 248 -1.22 -4.34 -5.56
C CYS A 248 -2.48 -3.51 -5.73
N GLU A 249 -3.50 -4.06 -6.43
CA GLU A 249 -4.80 -3.41 -6.57
C GLU A 249 -5.51 -3.24 -5.22
N ASP A 250 -5.42 -4.26 -4.35
CA ASP A 250 -5.99 -4.20 -3.01
C ASP A 250 -5.35 -3.12 -2.13
N LEU A 251 -4.01 -3.04 -2.13
CA LEU A 251 -3.30 -1.98 -1.41
C LEU A 251 -3.61 -0.60 -2.02
N PHE A 252 -3.71 -0.51 -3.34
CA PHE A 252 -4.00 0.76 -4.01
C PHE A 252 -5.38 1.29 -3.61
N ASP A 253 -6.40 0.43 -3.56
CA ASP A 253 -7.75 0.79 -3.12
C ASP A 253 -7.75 1.29 -1.66
N LYS A 254 -6.99 0.64 -0.76
CA LYS A 254 -6.82 1.09 0.63
C LYS A 254 -6.09 2.44 0.72
N CYS A 255 -5.08 2.67 -0.11
CA CYS A 255 -4.40 3.96 -0.20
C CYS A 255 -5.34 5.07 -0.72
N GLU A 256 -6.19 4.75 -1.70
CA GLU A 256 -7.22 5.68 -2.19
C GLU A 256 -8.24 6.01 -1.09
N TYR A 257 -8.62 5.04 -0.25
CA TYR A 257 -9.46 5.31 0.92
C TYR A 257 -8.83 6.33 1.87
N LEU A 258 -7.55 6.14 2.21
CA LEU A 258 -6.85 7.09 3.08
C LEU A 258 -6.79 8.51 2.47
N ARG A 259 -6.66 8.64 1.16
CA ARG A 259 -6.71 9.96 0.51
C ARG A 259 -8.10 10.59 0.54
N GLU A 260 -9.13 9.81 0.23
CA GLU A 260 -10.52 10.25 0.24
C GLU A 260 -10.95 10.74 1.64
N THR A 261 -10.36 10.17 2.69
CA THR A 261 -10.59 10.56 4.08
C THR A 261 -9.62 11.65 4.59
N GLY A 262 -8.76 12.20 3.71
CA GLY A 262 -7.85 13.28 4.06
C GLY A 262 -6.49 12.84 4.64
N HIS A 263 -6.20 11.54 4.64
CA HIS A 263 -5.00 10.94 5.25
C HIS A 263 -3.94 10.51 4.24
N GLY A 264 -3.98 11.01 3.00
CA GLY A 264 -3.05 10.63 1.94
C GLY A 264 -1.57 10.91 2.27
N SER A 265 -1.29 11.94 3.05
CA SER A 265 0.06 12.27 3.52
C SER A 265 0.63 11.26 4.54
N ASN A 266 -0.23 10.48 5.17
CA ASN A 266 0.14 9.48 6.17
C ASN A 266 0.42 8.09 5.57
N ILE A 267 0.52 7.98 4.23
CA ILE A 267 0.93 6.76 3.55
C ILE A 267 2.45 6.75 3.44
N VAL A 268 3.10 5.75 4.04
CA VAL A 268 4.54 5.62 4.05
C VAL A 268 4.95 4.26 3.51
N PHE A 269 5.78 4.26 2.50
CA PHE A 269 6.38 3.05 1.93
C PHE A 269 7.86 3.00 2.28
N ALA A 270 8.34 1.86 2.78
CA ALA A 270 9.72 1.63 3.10
C ALA A 270 10.27 0.44 2.30
N THR A 271 11.42 0.62 1.66
CA THR A 271 12.11 -0.45 0.91
C THR A 271 13.57 -0.11 0.67
N GLY A 272 14.41 -1.15 0.61
CA GLY A 272 15.81 -1.00 0.16
C GLY A 272 15.97 -1.01 -1.36
N THR A 273 14.94 -1.43 -2.12
CA THR A 273 14.98 -1.61 -3.57
C THR A 273 13.74 -1.00 -4.23
N PRO A 274 13.63 0.35 -4.27
CA PRO A 274 12.45 1.02 -4.80
C PRO A 274 12.23 0.77 -6.30
N VAL A 275 13.32 0.57 -7.05
CA VAL A 275 13.32 0.24 -8.47
C VAL A 275 14.29 -0.90 -8.70
N SER A 276 13.89 -1.95 -9.39
CA SER A 276 14.76 -3.10 -9.69
C SER A 276 14.74 -3.52 -11.17
N ASN A 277 13.60 -3.48 -11.84
CA ASN A 277 13.46 -4.00 -13.20
C ASN A 277 13.14 -2.92 -14.24
N SER A 278 12.35 -1.93 -13.89
CA SER A 278 11.98 -0.88 -14.83
C SER A 278 11.61 0.43 -14.14
N MET A 279 11.69 1.54 -14.87
CA MET A 279 11.23 2.85 -14.39
C MET A 279 9.72 2.89 -14.12
N ALA A 280 8.94 1.99 -14.72
CA ALA A 280 7.51 1.85 -14.44
C ALA A 280 7.21 1.51 -12.97
N GLU A 281 8.14 0.84 -12.28
CA GLU A 281 8.04 0.60 -10.84
C GLU A 281 8.05 1.89 -10.04
N LEU A 282 8.88 2.86 -10.43
CA LEU A 282 8.92 4.19 -9.80
C LEU A 282 7.62 4.97 -10.05
N TYR A 283 7.10 4.93 -11.28
CA TYR A 283 5.80 5.51 -11.61
C TYR A 283 4.69 4.92 -10.73
N ASN A 284 4.66 3.60 -10.55
CA ASN A 284 3.69 2.95 -9.68
C ASN A 284 3.84 3.38 -8.21
N MET A 285 5.06 3.52 -7.69
CA MET A 285 5.28 4.07 -6.35
C MET A 285 4.74 5.50 -6.22
N GLN A 286 4.93 6.34 -7.24
CA GLN A 286 4.38 7.69 -7.25
C GLN A 286 2.84 7.69 -7.31
N ARG A 287 2.22 6.76 -8.03
CA ARG A 287 0.75 6.60 -8.02
C ARG A 287 0.20 6.28 -6.64
N TYR A 288 0.90 5.45 -5.87
CA TYR A 288 0.53 5.17 -4.48
C TYR A 288 0.70 6.37 -3.56
N LEU A 289 1.75 7.17 -3.74
CA LEU A 289 2.20 8.13 -2.74
C LEU A 289 1.81 9.57 -3.07
N ALA A 290 1.81 9.94 -4.34
CA ALA A 290 1.62 11.33 -4.76
C ALA A 290 0.81 11.48 -6.07
N PRO A 291 -0.38 10.86 -6.19
CA PRO A 291 -1.17 10.93 -7.43
C PRO A 291 -1.67 12.35 -7.72
N ASP A 292 -1.91 13.17 -6.69
CA ASP A 292 -2.32 14.56 -6.85
C ASP A 292 -1.20 15.39 -7.49
N LEU A 293 0.04 15.13 -7.09
CA LEU A 293 1.20 15.78 -7.69
C LEU A 293 1.37 15.37 -9.17
N LEU A 294 1.17 14.09 -9.49
CA LEU A 294 1.20 13.62 -10.88
C LEU A 294 0.12 14.31 -11.74
N ARG A 295 -1.10 14.47 -11.19
CA ARG A 295 -2.19 15.21 -11.86
C ARG A 295 -1.86 16.69 -12.04
N ALA A 296 -1.36 17.34 -11.00
CA ALA A 296 -1.00 18.75 -11.04
C ALA A 296 0.10 19.06 -12.06
N GLN A 297 0.99 18.11 -12.32
CA GLN A 297 2.06 18.22 -13.32
C GLN A 297 1.66 17.76 -14.73
N GLY A 298 0.43 17.27 -14.91
CA GLY A 298 -0.06 16.76 -16.20
C GLY A 298 0.56 15.43 -16.62
N VAL A 299 1.16 14.68 -15.69
CA VAL A 299 1.86 13.42 -15.96
C VAL A 299 1.18 12.22 -15.25
N ALA A 300 -0.11 12.31 -15.01
CA ALA A 300 -0.88 11.24 -14.39
C ALA A 300 -0.99 9.98 -15.29
N ALA A 301 -1.04 10.15 -16.61
CA ALA A 301 -0.96 9.04 -17.55
C ALA A 301 0.49 8.57 -17.71
N PHE A 302 0.70 7.25 -17.77
CA PHE A 302 2.04 6.68 -17.91
C PHE A 302 2.78 7.18 -19.16
N THR A 303 2.08 7.34 -20.28
CA THR A 303 2.65 7.87 -21.53
C THR A 303 3.23 9.27 -21.33
N SER A 304 2.48 10.17 -20.67
CA SER A 304 2.94 11.54 -20.37
C SER A 304 4.12 11.52 -19.40
N TRP A 305 4.06 10.67 -18.37
CA TRP A 305 5.13 10.51 -17.41
C TRP A 305 6.41 9.98 -18.06
N ALA A 306 6.30 8.93 -18.87
CA ALA A 306 7.43 8.33 -19.56
C ALA A 306 8.08 9.30 -20.56
N ASN A 307 7.30 10.09 -21.26
CA ASN A 307 7.82 11.12 -22.19
C ASN A 307 8.50 12.29 -21.46
N THR A 308 8.08 12.56 -20.21
CA THR A 308 8.65 13.68 -19.43
C THR A 308 9.92 13.28 -18.69
N TYR A 309 9.94 12.09 -18.10
CA TYR A 309 11.01 11.66 -17.19
C TYR A 309 11.86 10.50 -17.71
N GLY A 310 11.43 9.83 -18.78
CA GLY A 310 12.10 8.69 -19.36
C GLY A 310 12.73 9.02 -20.71
N SER A 311 13.64 8.17 -21.12
CA SER A 311 14.12 8.10 -22.51
C SER A 311 14.11 6.63 -22.93
N ILE A 312 13.63 6.38 -24.16
CA ILE A 312 13.73 5.04 -24.76
C ILE A 312 15.11 4.94 -25.40
N VAL A 313 15.93 4.01 -24.90
CA VAL A 313 17.22 3.68 -25.49
C VAL A 313 17.10 2.30 -26.13
N GLU A 314 17.22 2.23 -27.42
CA GLU A 314 17.33 0.94 -28.13
C GLU A 314 18.79 0.50 -28.11
N SER A 315 19.08 -0.65 -27.51
CA SER A 315 20.39 -1.29 -27.57
C SER A 315 20.26 -2.67 -28.17
N VAL A 316 21.19 -3.02 -29.06
CA VAL A 316 21.30 -4.36 -29.60
C VAL A 316 22.24 -5.15 -28.71
N GLU A 317 21.69 -6.11 -27.95
CA GLU A 317 22.49 -7.04 -27.17
C GLU A 317 22.69 -8.33 -27.93
N VAL A 318 23.96 -8.75 -28.06
CA VAL A 318 24.31 -10.05 -28.63
C VAL A 318 23.95 -11.14 -27.63
N LYS A 319 23.11 -12.08 -28.05
CA LYS A 319 22.77 -13.22 -27.20
C LYS A 319 24.05 -13.98 -26.81
N PRO A 320 24.17 -14.44 -25.54
CA PRO A 320 25.36 -15.18 -25.08
C PRO A 320 25.72 -16.42 -25.88
N GLU A 321 24.76 -16.98 -26.63
CA GLU A 321 24.89 -18.18 -27.44
C GLU A 321 25.34 -17.91 -28.89
N GLY A 322 25.64 -16.67 -29.27
CA GLY A 322 26.18 -16.31 -30.58
C GLY A 322 25.29 -16.58 -31.79
N SER A 323 24.02 -16.91 -31.59
CA SER A 323 23.05 -17.17 -32.64
C SER A 323 21.89 -16.16 -32.63
N GLY A 324 22.02 -15.12 -33.42
CA GLY A 324 20.98 -14.13 -33.75
C GLY A 324 21.16 -12.76 -33.08
N TYR A 325 20.92 -11.76 -33.87
CA TYR A 325 20.80 -10.34 -33.49
C TYR A 325 19.40 -10.06 -32.96
#